data_ff860c12027a485c7fb19229b0f77233
#
_entry.id   ff860c12027a485c7fb19229b0f77233
#
_cell.length_a   1.000
_cell.length_b   1.000
_cell.length_c   1.000
_cell.angle_alpha   90.00
_cell.angle_beta   90.00
_cell.angle_gamma   90.00
#
_symmetry.space_group_name_H-M   'P 1'
#
loop_
_entity.id
_entity.type
_entity.pdbx_description
1 polymer ?
#
loop_
_entity_poly.entity_id
_entity_poly.type
_entity_poly.pdbx_seq_one_letter_code
_entity_poly.pdbx_strand_id
1 'polypeptide(L)'
;MPNKQYNVCVNVLRRLHEAGVLDHVVLIGSWCLVLYRDYFHNAGTIPAVRTRDMDFLVPSLTKPKTKTDVPDLLKDLGFIAGLRGRAGVMILEHPELLIEFLVPEHGRGGIDLQPLPQLGVNAQPLRFMDVALSKTIELHFEGIPVTTPHPAAFVLHKLLVAPRRAADEKREKDLNAALLVLDLLEKREEIPLVRSLLNGFPRPWRKSILNTLRENQHGAKAELLERG
;
A
#
# COMPACT_ATOMS: atom_id res chain seq x y z
N MET A 1 -0.01 -19.27 17.67
CA MET A 1 0.07 -20.10 16.45
C MET A 1 0.19 -19.15 15.26
N PRO A 2 1.05 -19.42 14.29
CA PRO A 2 1.03 -18.64 13.05
C PRO A 2 -0.36 -18.78 12.45
N ASN A 3 -1.00 -17.65 12.19
CA ASN A 3 -2.31 -17.59 11.57
C ASN A 3 -2.17 -18.18 10.15
N LYS A 4 -3.12 -19.00 9.69
CA LYS A 4 -3.12 -19.56 8.32
C LYS A 4 -2.87 -18.47 7.27
N GLN A 5 -3.49 -17.31 7.44
CA GLN A 5 -3.29 -16.15 6.61
C GLN A 5 -1.81 -15.69 6.55
N TYR A 6 -1.13 -15.67 7.70
CA TYR A 6 0.28 -15.28 7.76
C TYR A 6 1.16 -16.23 6.94
N ASN A 7 0.95 -17.53 7.07
CA ASN A 7 1.71 -18.52 6.31
C ASN A 7 1.45 -18.43 4.81
N VAL A 8 0.20 -18.19 4.40
CA VAL A 8 -0.14 -17.96 2.99
C VAL A 8 0.57 -16.72 2.47
N CYS A 9 0.58 -15.62 3.24
CA CYS A 9 1.27 -14.40 2.88
C CYS A 9 2.78 -14.63 2.68
N VAL A 10 3.44 -15.31 3.63
CA VAL A 10 4.88 -15.65 3.52
C VAL A 10 5.16 -16.46 2.26
N ASN A 11 4.35 -17.48 1.98
CA ASN A 11 4.52 -18.32 0.79
C ASN A 11 4.32 -17.53 -0.51
N VAL A 12 3.32 -16.65 -0.57
CA VAL A 12 3.09 -15.76 -1.71
C VAL A 12 4.31 -14.86 -1.95
N LEU A 13 4.77 -14.17 -0.91
CA LEU A 13 5.92 -13.26 -1.03
C LEU A 13 7.18 -14.01 -1.45
N ARG A 14 7.42 -15.22 -0.91
CA ARG A 14 8.56 -16.05 -1.32
C ARG A 14 8.50 -16.43 -2.79
N ARG A 15 7.35 -16.91 -3.27
CA ARG A 15 7.15 -17.27 -4.68
C ARG A 15 7.34 -16.07 -5.62
N LEU A 16 6.78 -14.93 -5.26
CA LEU A 16 6.95 -13.70 -6.04
C LEU A 16 8.40 -13.21 -6.05
N HIS A 17 9.12 -13.36 -4.93
CA HIS A 17 10.55 -13.02 -4.84
C HIS A 17 11.40 -13.95 -5.70
N GLU A 18 11.25 -15.26 -5.55
CA GLU A 18 11.98 -16.27 -6.34
C GLU A 18 11.76 -16.12 -7.86
N ALA A 19 10.58 -15.65 -8.26
CA ALA A 19 10.24 -15.33 -9.64
C ALA A 19 10.67 -13.92 -10.10
N GLY A 20 11.32 -13.12 -9.24
CA GLY A 20 11.75 -11.75 -9.55
C GLY A 20 10.62 -10.74 -9.70
N VAL A 21 9.40 -11.09 -9.29
CA VAL A 21 8.24 -10.18 -9.38
C VAL A 21 8.34 -9.04 -8.36
N LEU A 22 8.84 -9.32 -7.15
CA LEU A 22 8.95 -8.30 -6.09
C LEU A 22 9.88 -7.15 -6.44
N ASP A 23 10.82 -7.33 -7.36
CA ASP A 23 11.72 -6.27 -7.85
C ASP A 23 10.99 -5.19 -8.66
N HIS A 24 9.77 -5.48 -9.10
CA HIS A 24 8.99 -4.64 -10.00
C HIS A 24 7.68 -4.11 -9.41
N VAL A 25 7.38 -4.46 -8.17
CA VAL A 25 6.16 -4.07 -7.49
C VAL A 25 6.44 -3.48 -6.11
N VAL A 26 5.49 -2.70 -5.61
CA VAL A 26 5.52 -2.13 -4.26
C VAL A 26 4.31 -2.69 -3.50
N LEU A 27 4.52 -3.37 -2.40
CA LEU A 27 3.44 -3.80 -1.52
C LEU A 27 2.85 -2.59 -0.83
N ILE A 28 1.56 -2.34 -1.01
CA ILE A 28 0.84 -1.21 -0.43
C ILE A 28 -0.32 -1.67 0.46
N GLY A 29 -1.13 -0.74 0.92
CA GLY A 29 -2.31 -1.06 1.72
C GLY A 29 -2.00 -1.40 3.18
N SER A 30 -2.88 -2.16 3.81
CA SER A 30 -2.80 -2.44 5.24
C SER A 30 -1.66 -3.40 5.62
N TRP A 31 -1.16 -4.20 4.68
CA TRP A 31 -0.03 -5.10 4.92
C TRP A 31 1.27 -4.35 5.21
N CYS A 32 1.41 -3.09 4.78
CA CYS A 32 2.53 -2.24 5.18
C CYS A 32 2.69 -2.17 6.70
N LEU A 33 1.58 -2.15 7.47
CA LEU A 33 1.62 -2.09 8.93
C LEU A 33 2.30 -3.32 9.55
N VAL A 34 2.22 -4.48 8.89
CA VAL A 34 2.90 -5.70 9.37
C VAL A 34 4.42 -5.54 9.23
N LEU A 35 4.87 -5.02 8.08
CA LEU A 35 6.29 -4.78 7.82
C LEU A 35 6.85 -3.64 8.69
N TYR A 36 6.05 -2.62 8.96
CA TYR A 36 6.47 -1.48 9.80
C TYR A 36 6.76 -1.85 11.26
N ARG A 37 6.33 -3.04 11.74
CA ARG A 37 6.73 -3.52 13.06
C ARG A 37 8.24 -3.62 13.21
N ASP A 38 8.92 -4.11 12.19
CA ASP A 38 10.38 -4.20 12.19
C ASP A 38 11.02 -2.82 12.05
N TYR A 39 10.47 -1.97 11.18
CA TYR A 39 10.93 -0.59 11.02
C TYR A 39 10.90 0.19 12.34
N PHE A 40 9.86 0.03 13.13
CA PHE A 40 9.69 0.70 14.41
C PHE A 40 10.25 -0.07 15.62
N HIS A 41 11.02 -1.13 15.39
CA HIS A 41 11.67 -1.94 16.43
C HIS A 41 10.72 -2.33 17.56
N ASN A 42 9.83 -3.27 17.28
CA ASN A 42 8.90 -3.78 18.29
C ASN A 42 7.70 -2.88 18.60
N ALA A 43 7.10 -2.31 17.62
CA ALA A 43 5.85 -1.64 17.81
C ALA A 43 4.75 -2.66 18.19
N GLY A 44 4.78 -3.16 19.42
CA GLY A 44 3.66 -3.90 20.03
C GLY A 44 2.36 -3.09 20.01
N THR A 45 2.47 -1.80 19.70
CA THR A 45 1.38 -0.87 19.45
C THR A 45 0.74 -1.00 18.06
N ILE A 46 1.40 -1.64 17.06
CA ILE A 46 0.76 -1.88 15.77
C ILE A 46 -0.13 -3.11 15.90
N PRO A 47 -1.47 -2.96 15.86
CA PRO A 47 -2.40 -4.07 16.04
C PRO A 47 -2.23 -5.12 14.94
N ALA A 48 -2.69 -6.33 15.22
CA ALA A 48 -2.74 -7.38 14.20
C ALA A 48 -3.61 -6.91 13.02
N VAL A 49 -3.04 -6.90 11.84
CA VAL A 49 -3.76 -6.51 10.62
C VAL A 49 -4.75 -7.61 10.28
N ARG A 50 -6.04 -7.26 10.28
CA ARG A 50 -7.14 -8.13 9.84
C ARG A 50 -7.60 -7.66 8.45
N THR A 51 -6.82 -7.96 7.43
CA THR A 51 -7.21 -7.73 6.04
C THR A 51 -6.86 -8.93 5.21
N ARG A 52 -7.76 -9.27 4.29
CA ARG A 52 -7.47 -10.29 3.28
C ARG A 52 -6.82 -9.70 2.04
N ASP A 53 -6.96 -8.40 1.84
CA ASP A 53 -6.49 -7.72 0.64
C ASP A 53 -4.98 -7.46 0.73
N MET A 54 -4.24 -8.00 -0.23
CA MET A 54 -2.82 -7.76 -0.45
C MET A 54 -2.65 -7.08 -1.80
N ASP A 55 -2.28 -5.80 -1.76
CA ASP A 55 -2.27 -4.93 -2.93
C ASP A 55 -0.83 -4.71 -3.39
N PHE A 56 -0.55 -5.01 -4.66
CA PHE A 56 0.73 -4.74 -5.29
C PHE A 56 0.61 -3.60 -6.30
N LEU A 57 1.30 -2.51 -6.03
CA LEU A 57 1.40 -1.39 -6.96
C LEU A 57 2.55 -1.60 -7.92
N VAL A 58 2.29 -1.54 -9.22
CA VAL A 58 3.28 -1.55 -10.28
C VAL A 58 3.62 -0.09 -10.64
N PRO A 59 4.78 0.43 -10.21
CA PRO A 59 5.09 1.87 -10.33
C PRO A 59 5.31 2.32 -11.76
N SER A 60 5.76 1.41 -12.60
CA SER A 60 6.05 1.69 -14.00
C SER A 60 5.59 0.53 -14.87
N LEU A 61 5.02 0.85 -16.01
CA LEU A 61 4.69 -0.12 -17.04
C LEU A 61 5.95 -0.60 -17.82
N THR A 62 7.14 -0.21 -17.35
CA THR A 62 8.40 -0.73 -17.90
C THR A 62 8.44 -2.25 -17.70
N LYS A 63 8.60 -2.94 -18.80
CA LYS A 63 8.52 -4.40 -18.87
C LYS A 63 9.56 -5.04 -17.94
N PRO A 64 9.16 -5.88 -16.97
CA PRO A 64 10.09 -6.81 -16.36
C PRO A 64 10.83 -7.57 -17.46
N LYS A 65 12.11 -7.83 -17.26
CA LYS A 65 12.92 -8.57 -18.23
C LYS A 65 12.46 -10.02 -18.43
N THR A 66 11.80 -10.56 -17.41
CA THR A 66 11.25 -11.91 -17.38
C THR A 66 9.73 -11.88 -17.41
N LYS A 67 9.15 -12.73 -18.25
CA LYS A 67 7.70 -12.94 -18.27
C LYS A 67 7.35 -13.99 -17.23
N THR A 68 6.50 -13.60 -16.26
CA THR A 68 6.02 -14.49 -15.19
C THR A 68 4.50 -14.46 -15.19
N ASP A 69 3.87 -15.61 -15.35
CA ASP A 69 2.42 -15.74 -15.17
C ASP A 69 2.14 -15.91 -13.70
N VAL A 70 1.76 -14.82 -13.02
CA VAL A 70 1.51 -14.81 -11.57
C VAL A 70 0.32 -15.69 -11.18
N PRO A 71 -0.80 -15.73 -11.90
CA PRO A 71 -1.86 -16.72 -11.68
C PRO A 71 -1.35 -18.16 -11.67
N ASP A 72 -0.55 -18.55 -12.63
CA ASP A 72 -0.01 -19.92 -12.71
C ASP A 72 1.03 -20.17 -11.59
N LEU A 73 1.87 -19.18 -11.30
CA LEU A 73 2.87 -19.23 -10.22
C LEU A 73 2.26 -19.51 -8.84
N LEU A 74 1.04 -19.01 -8.57
CA LEU A 74 0.38 -19.12 -7.27
C LEU A 74 -0.70 -20.21 -7.22
N LYS A 75 -0.94 -20.93 -8.31
CA LYS A 75 -1.99 -21.93 -8.43
C LYS A 75 -1.84 -23.09 -7.44
N ASP A 76 -0.62 -23.58 -7.27
CA ASP A 76 -0.29 -24.67 -6.33
C ASP A 76 -0.42 -24.25 -4.86
N LEU A 77 -0.45 -22.94 -4.57
CA LEU A 77 -0.78 -22.41 -3.24
C LEU A 77 -2.30 -22.32 -3.01
N GLY A 78 -3.12 -22.70 -3.99
CA GLY A 78 -4.59 -22.68 -3.89
C GLY A 78 -5.24 -21.37 -4.34
N PHE A 79 -4.52 -20.50 -5.06
CA PHE A 79 -5.10 -19.30 -5.65
C PHE A 79 -5.84 -19.61 -6.95
N ILE A 80 -6.99 -18.95 -7.14
CA ILE A 80 -7.81 -19.01 -8.34
C ILE A 80 -7.94 -17.59 -8.89
N ALA A 81 -7.67 -17.43 -10.18
CA ALA A 81 -7.89 -16.15 -10.86
C ALA A 81 -9.39 -15.95 -11.10
N GLY A 82 -9.93 -14.85 -10.61
CA GLY A 82 -11.30 -14.40 -10.82
C GLY A 82 -11.36 -13.00 -11.42
N LEU A 83 -12.50 -12.65 -12.03
CA LEU A 83 -12.74 -11.30 -12.53
C LEU A 83 -13.85 -10.64 -11.70
N ARG A 84 -13.60 -9.43 -11.19
CA ARG A 84 -14.56 -8.68 -10.36
C ARG A 84 -15.02 -7.39 -11.02
N GLY A 85 -16.27 -7.06 -10.70
CA GLY A 85 -16.91 -5.83 -11.18
C GLY A 85 -17.16 -5.82 -12.69
N ARG A 86 -17.81 -4.74 -13.15
CA ARG A 86 -18.13 -4.58 -14.60
C ARG A 86 -16.87 -4.36 -15.45
N ALA A 87 -15.81 -3.85 -14.87
CA ALA A 87 -14.55 -3.61 -15.57
C ALA A 87 -13.72 -4.88 -15.75
N GLY A 88 -14.02 -5.98 -15.03
CA GLY A 88 -13.25 -7.23 -15.12
C GLY A 88 -11.88 -7.16 -14.45
N VAL A 89 -11.79 -6.53 -13.27
CA VAL A 89 -10.55 -6.49 -12.48
C VAL A 89 -10.17 -7.92 -12.08
N MET A 90 -8.96 -8.33 -12.45
CA MET A 90 -8.44 -9.64 -12.06
C MET A 90 -8.04 -9.63 -10.59
N ILE A 91 -8.55 -10.61 -9.85
CA ILE A 91 -8.21 -10.86 -8.46
C ILE A 91 -7.76 -12.30 -8.33
N LEU A 92 -6.65 -12.53 -7.64
CA LEU A 92 -6.25 -13.88 -7.27
C LEU A 92 -6.83 -14.18 -5.90
N GLU A 93 -7.74 -15.15 -5.86
CA GLU A 93 -8.55 -15.45 -4.69
C GLU A 93 -8.07 -16.71 -3.98
N HIS A 94 -7.83 -16.58 -2.68
CA HIS A 94 -7.62 -17.67 -1.75
C HIS A 94 -8.52 -17.45 -0.51
N PRO A 95 -8.98 -18.49 0.23
CA PRO A 95 -9.80 -18.28 1.43
C PRO A 95 -9.23 -17.31 2.45
N GLU A 96 -7.91 -17.25 2.58
CA GLU A 96 -7.21 -16.41 3.55
C GLU A 96 -6.71 -15.08 2.96
N LEU A 97 -6.55 -14.97 1.65
CA LEU A 97 -5.89 -13.82 1.00
C LEU A 97 -6.50 -13.50 -0.36
N LEU A 98 -6.56 -12.22 -0.69
CA LEU A 98 -6.93 -11.72 -2.01
C LEU A 98 -5.76 -10.89 -2.53
N ILE A 99 -5.32 -11.12 -3.76
CA ILE A 99 -4.22 -10.37 -4.36
C ILE A 99 -4.75 -9.56 -5.53
N GLU A 100 -4.45 -8.27 -5.52
CA GLU A 100 -4.78 -7.32 -6.59
C GLU A 100 -3.52 -6.59 -7.07
N PHE A 101 -3.49 -6.30 -8.38
CA PHE A 101 -2.46 -5.46 -8.98
C PHE A 101 -3.04 -4.10 -9.33
N LEU A 102 -2.28 -3.07 -9.01
CA LEU A 102 -2.67 -1.67 -9.14
C LEU A 102 -1.61 -0.91 -9.94
N VAL A 103 -2.00 0.16 -10.60
CA VAL A 103 -1.09 1.10 -11.28
C VAL A 103 -1.45 2.52 -10.91
N PRO A 104 -0.50 3.48 -10.96
CA PRO A 104 -0.84 4.89 -10.84
C PRO A 104 -1.76 5.33 -11.97
N GLU A 105 -2.83 6.05 -11.62
CA GLU A 105 -3.70 6.68 -12.61
C GLU A 105 -3.07 7.98 -13.09
N HIS A 106 -2.81 8.08 -14.38
CA HIS A 106 -2.29 9.29 -15.03
C HIS A 106 -3.36 9.95 -15.90
N GLY A 107 -3.43 11.28 -15.85
CA GLY A 107 -4.31 12.08 -16.72
C GLY A 107 -5.70 12.33 -16.15
N ARG A 108 -6.72 12.42 -17.05
CA ARG A 108 -8.09 12.85 -16.68
C ARG A 108 -8.98 11.76 -16.06
N GLY A 109 -8.42 10.62 -15.75
CA GLY A 109 -9.16 9.51 -15.15
C GLY A 109 -9.88 8.65 -16.18
N GLY A 110 -9.44 7.40 -16.31
CA GLY A 110 -10.13 6.33 -17.03
C GLY A 110 -10.29 5.15 -16.08
N ILE A 111 -11.40 4.45 -16.22
CA ILE A 111 -11.64 3.18 -15.50
C ILE A 111 -10.98 2.01 -16.25
N ASP A 112 -10.29 2.29 -17.34
CA ASP A 112 -9.75 1.25 -18.20
C ASP A 112 -8.60 0.52 -17.51
N LEU A 113 -8.79 -0.79 -17.34
CA LEU A 113 -7.78 -1.66 -16.79
C LEU A 113 -6.53 -1.65 -17.65
N GLN A 114 -5.38 -1.66 -16.99
CA GLN A 114 -4.09 -1.75 -17.65
C GLN A 114 -3.64 -3.21 -17.74
N PRO A 115 -3.55 -3.79 -18.95
CA PRO A 115 -2.99 -5.12 -19.09
C PRO A 115 -1.51 -5.13 -18.69
N LEU A 116 -1.13 -6.12 -17.91
CA LEU A 116 0.24 -6.41 -17.53
C LEU A 116 0.63 -7.80 -18.05
N PRO A 117 0.82 -7.95 -19.38
CA PRO A 117 1.01 -9.26 -20.00
C PRO A 117 2.28 -9.98 -19.54
N GLN A 118 3.26 -9.22 -19.02
CA GLN A 118 4.47 -9.78 -18.44
C GLN A 118 4.25 -10.43 -17.07
N LEU A 119 3.13 -10.10 -16.39
CA LEU A 119 2.73 -10.70 -15.14
C LEU A 119 1.49 -11.62 -15.27
N GLY A 120 0.93 -11.73 -16.48
CA GLY A 120 -0.29 -12.51 -16.74
C GLY A 120 -1.54 -11.95 -16.06
N VAL A 121 -1.57 -10.66 -15.67
CA VAL A 121 -2.68 -10.02 -14.96
C VAL A 121 -3.13 -8.73 -15.63
N ASN A 122 -4.24 -8.16 -15.14
CA ASN A 122 -4.57 -6.76 -15.36
C ASN A 122 -4.47 -5.98 -14.04
N ALA A 123 -4.29 -4.68 -14.15
CA ALA A 123 -4.16 -3.79 -12.99
C ALA A 123 -5.23 -2.69 -13.04
N GLN A 124 -5.77 -2.37 -11.87
CA GLN A 124 -6.68 -1.25 -11.71
C GLN A 124 -5.90 0.05 -11.53
N PRO A 125 -6.15 1.10 -12.34
CA PRO A 125 -5.58 2.41 -12.11
C PRO A 125 -6.20 3.06 -10.87
N LEU A 126 -5.35 3.59 -9.98
CA LEU A 126 -5.78 4.31 -8.80
C LEU A 126 -5.10 5.67 -8.68
N ARG A 127 -5.89 6.66 -8.26
CA ARG A 127 -5.43 8.04 -8.01
C ARG A 127 -4.53 8.12 -6.79
N PHE A 128 -3.65 9.12 -6.82
CA PHE A 128 -2.78 9.48 -5.69
C PHE A 128 -1.73 8.42 -5.33
N MET A 129 -1.52 7.41 -6.17
CA MET A 129 -0.46 6.42 -5.95
C MET A 129 0.94 7.05 -5.98
N ASP A 130 1.12 8.16 -6.70
CA ASP A 130 2.38 8.93 -6.69
C ASP A 130 2.77 9.39 -5.28
N VAL A 131 1.78 9.63 -4.39
CA VAL A 131 2.05 9.97 -2.98
C VAL A 131 2.65 8.76 -2.24
N ALA A 132 2.10 7.56 -2.45
CA ALA A 132 2.65 6.34 -1.88
C ALA A 132 4.05 6.03 -2.42
N LEU A 133 4.31 6.37 -3.68
CA LEU A 133 5.60 6.18 -4.35
C LEU A 133 6.60 7.32 -4.12
N SER A 134 6.20 8.44 -3.50
CA SER A 134 7.07 9.60 -3.28
C SER A 134 8.34 9.27 -2.47
N LYS A 135 8.27 8.25 -1.64
CA LYS A 135 9.41 7.62 -0.98
C LYS A 135 9.06 6.17 -0.65
N THR A 136 9.88 5.25 -1.10
CA THR A 136 9.78 3.83 -0.79
C THR A 136 10.93 3.37 0.11
N ILE A 137 10.76 2.22 0.74
CA ILE A 137 11.78 1.56 1.55
C ILE A 137 11.67 0.06 1.33
N GLU A 138 12.80 -0.62 1.32
CA GLU A 138 12.86 -2.08 1.37
C GLU A 138 12.89 -2.53 2.84
N LEU A 139 11.98 -3.43 3.19
CA LEU A 139 11.91 -4.06 4.50
C LEU A 139 11.95 -5.57 4.31
N HIS A 140 12.36 -6.30 5.36
CA HIS A 140 12.42 -7.75 5.28
C HIS A 140 11.24 -8.37 6.02
N PHE A 141 10.50 -9.23 5.34
CA PHE A 141 9.42 -10.02 5.92
C PHE A 141 9.80 -11.50 5.87
N GLU A 142 10.08 -12.10 7.02
CA GLU A 142 10.62 -13.48 7.10
C GLU A 142 11.86 -13.69 6.21
N GLY A 143 12.76 -12.69 6.19
CA GLY A 143 13.97 -12.71 5.39
C GLY A 143 13.76 -12.39 3.89
N ILE A 144 12.52 -12.17 3.44
CA ILE A 144 12.19 -11.82 2.06
C ILE A 144 12.21 -10.29 1.92
N PRO A 145 13.01 -9.72 0.99
CA PRO A 145 13.01 -8.29 0.74
C PRO A 145 11.70 -7.87 0.07
N VAL A 146 11.03 -6.87 0.64
CA VAL A 146 9.75 -6.35 0.14
C VAL A 146 9.82 -4.84 0.11
N THR A 147 9.67 -4.26 -1.07
CA THR A 147 9.53 -2.80 -1.22
C THR A 147 8.14 -2.35 -0.81
N THR A 148 8.07 -1.32 0.03
CA THR A 148 6.82 -0.71 0.50
C THR A 148 6.97 0.82 0.50
N PRO A 149 5.88 1.61 0.54
CA PRO A 149 5.98 3.02 0.85
C PRO A 149 6.76 3.22 2.16
N HIS A 150 7.61 4.23 2.22
CA HIS A 150 8.17 4.67 3.51
C HIS A 150 7.02 5.07 4.45
N PRO A 151 7.09 4.83 5.77
CA PRO A 151 6.03 5.20 6.72
C PRO A 151 5.53 6.64 6.56
N ALA A 152 6.42 7.59 6.27
CA ALA A 152 6.05 8.99 6.01
C ALA A 152 5.17 9.14 4.76
N ALA A 153 5.50 8.47 3.65
CA ALA A 153 4.70 8.48 2.44
C ALA A 153 3.36 7.77 2.64
N PHE A 154 3.36 6.67 3.39
CA PHE A 154 2.14 5.94 3.78
C PHE A 154 1.15 6.84 4.54
N VAL A 155 1.62 7.57 5.56
CA VAL A 155 0.79 8.51 6.33
C VAL A 155 0.15 9.55 5.41
N LEU A 156 0.95 10.21 4.58
CA LEU A 156 0.45 11.27 3.69
C LEU A 156 -0.54 10.72 2.65
N HIS A 157 -0.28 9.54 2.10
CA HIS A 157 -1.20 8.86 1.20
C HIS A 157 -2.53 8.52 1.90
N LYS A 158 -2.49 7.92 3.09
CA LYS A 158 -3.69 7.56 3.84
C LYS A 158 -4.53 8.78 4.22
N LEU A 159 -3.92 9.86 4.69
CA LEU A 159 -4.61 11.12 4.99
C LEU A 159 -5.22 11.76 3.73
N LEU A 160 -4.57 11.63 2.57
CA LEU A 160 -5.08 12.16 1.32
C LEU A 160 -6.28 11.37 0.79
N VAL A 161 -6.28 10.05 0.92
CA VAL A 161 -7.34 9.19 0.36
C VAL A 161 -8.52 8.99 1.31
N ALA A 162 -8.32 9.06 2.63
CA ALA A 162 -9.37 8.83 3.62
C ALA A 162 -10.68 9.61 3.33
N PRO A 163 -10.67 10.95 3.12
CA PRO A 163 -11.90 11.70 2.86
C PRO A 163 -12.58 11.35 1.52
N ARG A 164 -11.92 10.58 0.66
CA ARG A 164 -12.41 10.15 -0.66
C ARG A 164 -13.00 8.75 -0.65
N ARG A 165 -12.94 8.06 0.49
CA ARG A 165 -13.56 6.74 0.66
C ARG A 165 -15.07 6.88 0.75
N ALA A 166 -15.79 6.10 -0.06
CA ALA A 166 -17.25 6.06 -0.02
C ALA A 166 -17.79 5.40 1.25
N ALA A 167 -17.10 4.37 1.77
CA ALA A 167 -17.49 3.67 2.98
C ALA A 167 -16.81 4.27 4.22
N ASP A 168 -17.59 4.61 5.22
CA ASP A 168 -17.10 5.22 6.47
C ASP A 168 -16.09 4.32 7.20
N GLU A 169 -16.33 3.01 7.25
CA GLU A 169 -15.42 2.04 7.82
C GLU A 169 -14.02 2.08 7.17
N LYS A 170 -13.97 2.20 5.83
CA LYS A 170 -12.70 2.31 5.12
C LYS A 170 -12.02 3.66 5.38
N ARG A 171 -12.80 4.73 5.54
CA ARG A 171 -12.31 6.06 5.91
C ARG A 171 -11.66 6.05 7.27
N GLU A 172 -12.35 5.53 8.27
CA GLU A 172 -11.85 5.40 9.63
C GLU A 172 -10.61 4.51 9.70
N LYS A 173 -10.61 3.38 9.01
CA LYS A 173 -9.46 2.48 8.92
C LYS A 173 -8.23 3.19 8.36
N ASP A 174 -8.38 3.95 7.27
CA ASP A 174 -7.28 4.69 6.65
C ASP A 174 -6.78 5.81 7.58
N LEU A 175 -7.68 6.55 8.25
CA LEU A 175 -7.34 7.59 9.21
C LEU A 175 -6.60 7.02 10.43
N ASN A 176 -7.13 5.99 11.05
CA ASN A 176 -6.53 5.36 12.23
C ASN A 176 -5.14 4.78 11.91
N ALA A 177 -4.97 4.18 10.74
CA ALA A 177 -3.67 3.70 10.29
C ALA A 177 -2.66 4.83 10.11
N ALA A 178 -3.09 5.97 9.53
CA ALA A 178 -2.25 7.14 9.36
C ALA A 178 -1.82 7.75 10.70
N LEU A 179 -2.77 7.91 11.63
CA LEU A 179 -2.50 8.48 12.96
C LEU A 179 -1.53 7.62 13.77
N LEU A 180 -1.76 6.31 13.77
CA LEU A 180 -0.88 5.34 14.44
C LEU A 180 0.57 5.46 13.94
N VAL A 181 0.75 5.45 12.62
CA VAL A 181 2.09 5.55 12.03
C VAL A 181 2.71 6.94 12.24
N LEU A 182 1.89 8.00 12.21
CA LEU A 182 2.36 9.36 12.48
C LEU A 182 2.86 9.51 13.92
N ASP A 183 2.18 8.91 14.91
CA ASP A 183 2.63 8.89 16.30
C ASP A 183 3.96 8.16 16.48
N LEU A 184 4.18 7.07 15.72
CA LEU A 184 5.42 6.33 15.74
C LEU A 184 6.58 7.11 15.09
N LEU A 185 6.30 7.83 13.99
CA LEU A 185 7.27 8.71 13.33
C LEU A 185 7.65 9.90 14.22
N GLU A 186 6.69 10.47 14.97
CA GLU A 186 6.95 11.52 15.95
C GLU A 186 7.89 11.04 17.06
N LYS A 187 7.65 9.85 17.62
CA LYS A 187 8.51 9.23 18.64
C LYS A 187 9.94 8.94 18.14
N ARG A 188 10.11 8.75 16.84
CA ARG A 188 11.41 8.54 16.17
C ARG A 188 12.05 9.83 15.66
N GLU A 189 11.42 10.98 15.95
CA GLU A 189 11.89 12.29 15.47
C GLU A 189 11.95 12.42 13.93
N GLU A 190 11.12 11.63 13.22
CA GLU A 190 11.07 11.60 11.75
C GLU A 190 10.04 12.56 11.13
N ILE A 191 9.40 13.42 11.92
CA ILE A 191 8.47 14.45 11.43
C ILE A 191 9.09 15.37 10.37
N PRO A 192 10.37 15.77 10.45
CA PRO A 192 11.00 16.57 9.39
C PRO A 192 10.90 15.91 8.00
N LEU A 193 11.00 14.59 7.92
CA LEU A 193 10.83 13.85 6.66
C LEU A 193 9.38 13.92 6.16
N VAL A 194 8.40 13.76 7.06
CA VAL A 194 6.97 13.88 6.68
C VAL A 194 6.69 15.26 6.10
N ARG A 195 7.19 16.33 6.73
CA ARG A 195 7.07 17.71 6.26
C ARG A 195 7.73 17.92 4.90
N SER A 196 8.94 17.40 4.74
CA SER A 196 9.69 17.51 3.48
C SER A 196 8.89 16.91 2.33
N LEU A 197 8.34 15.71 2.50
CA LEU A 197 7.49 15.07 1.49
C LEU A 197 6.21 15.86 1.25
N LEU A 198 5.52 16.30 2.33
CA LEU A 198 4.30 17.09 2.24
C LEU A 198 4.52 18.36 1.43
N ASN A 199 5.63 19.08 1.67
CA ASN A 199 5.96 20.32 0.98
C ASN A 199 6.24 20.11 -0.52
N GLY A 200 6.66 18.94 -0.93
CA GLY A 200 6.84 18.56 -2.33
C GLY A 200 5.52 18.34 -3.11
N PHE A 201 4.39 18.20 -2.42
CA PHE A 201 3.12 17.92 -3.09
C PHE A 201 2.40 19.18 -3.58
N PRO A 202 1.52 19.06 -4.60
CA PRO A 202 0.67 20.16 -5.04
C PRO A 202 -0.15 20.77 -3.90
N ARG A 203 -0.31 22.10 -3.91
CA ARG A 203 -1.04 22.84 -2.86
C ARG A 203 -2.43 22.25 -2.52
N PRO A 204 -3.26 21.81 -3.48
CA PRO A 204 -4.54 21.17 -3.16
C PRO A 204 -4.41 19.89 -2.34
N TRP A 205 -3.38 19.09 -2.58
CA TRP A 205 -3.15 17.84 -1.85
C TRP A 205 -2.67 18.13 -0.44
N ARG A 206 -1.73 19.07 -0.26
CA ARG A 206 -1.28 19.53 1.06
C ARG A 206 -2.46 20.03 1.90
N LYS A 207 -3.29 20.91 1.32
CA LYS A 207 -4.50 21.41 1.99
C LYS A 207 -5.45 20.28 2.38
N SER A 208 -5.68 19.33 1.48
CA SER A 208 -6.55 18.16 1.77
C SER A 208 -6.03 17.33 2.93
N ILE A 209 -4.73 17.02 2.96
CA ILE A 209 -4.08 16.24 4.03
C ILE A 209 -4.25 16.95 5.39
N LEU A 210 -3.92 18.24 5.45
CA LEU A 210 -4.01 19.02 6.69
C LEU A 210 -5.46 19.19 7.15
N ASN A 211 -6.39 19.40 6.23
CA ASN A 211 -7.82 19.49 6.57
C ASN A 211 -8.35 18.15 7.10
N THR A 212 -7.92 17.01 6.55
CA THR A 212 -8.30 15.69 7.08
C THR A 212 -7.94 15.56 8.55
N LEU A 213 -6.78 16.03 8.97
CA LEU A 213 -6.39 16.04 10.38
C LEU A 213 -7.27 16.97 11.22
N ARG A 214 -7.53 18.21 10.75
CA ARG A 214 -8.33 19.21 11.48
C ARG A 214 -9.78 18.79 11.66
N GLU A 215 -10.41 18.33 10.60
CA GLU A 215 -11.80 17.88 10.56
C GLU A 215 -12.07 16.66 11.45
N ASN A 216 -11.03 15.86 11.71
CA ASN A 216 -11.11 14.69 12.60
C ASN A 216 -10.49 14.95 13.99
N GLN A 217 -10.45 16.21 14.45
CA GLN A 217 -10.02 16.62 15.80
C GLN A 217 -8.51 16.40 16.08
N HIS A 218 -7.68 16.30 15.05
CA HIS A 218 -6.22 16.17 15.15
C HIS A 218 -5.49 17.46 14.73
N GLY A 219 -6.02 18.63 15.10
CA GLY A 219 -5.46 19.94 14.75
C GLY A 219 -4.00 20.12 15.17
N ALA A 220 -3.62 19.63 16.37
CA ALA A 220 -2.22 19.68 16.82
C ALA A 220 -1.26 18.96 15.88
N LYS A 221 -1.68 17.82 15.29
CA LYS A 221 -0.88 17.10 14.29
C LYS A 221 -0.79 17.84 12.96
N ALA A 222 -1.88 18.53 12.57
CA ALA A 222 -1.83 19.39 11.38
C ALA A 222 -0.83 20.54 11.58
N GLU A 223 -0.85 21.21 12.74
CA GLU A 223 0.14 22.25 13.07
C GLU A 223 1.56 21.68 13.12
N LEU A 224 1.75 20.48 13.69
CA LEU A 224 3.03 19.80 13.72
C LEU A 224 3.59 19.60 12.29
N LEU A 225 2.76 19.32 11.31
CA LEU A 225 3.18 19.16 9.92
C LEU A 225 3.35 20.48 9.16
N GLU A 226 2.76 21.59 9.63
CA GLU A 226 2.89 22.92 9.02
C GLU A 226 4.11 23.71 9.51
N ARG A 227 4.54 23.50 10.77
CA ARG A 227 5.66 24.22 11.37
C ARG A 227 6.99 23.80 10.72
N GLY A 228 7.47 24.60 9.77
CA GLY A 228 8.79 24.38 9.13
C GLY A 228 8.99 25.24 7.92
#